data_3c009ffe87b7d72cc60efa4a03775e44
#
_entry.id   3c009ffe87b7d72cc60efa4a03775e44
#
_cell.length_a   1.000
_cell.length_b   1.000
_cell.length_c   1.000
_cell.angle_alpha   90.00
_cell.angle_beta   90.00
_cell.angle_gamma   90.00
#
_symmetry.space_group_name_H-M   'P 1'
#
loop_
_entity.id
_entity.type
_entity.pdbx_description
1 polymer ?
#
loop_
_entity_poly.entity_id
_entity_poly.type
_entity_poly.pdbx_seq_one_letter_code
_entity_poly.pdbx_strand_id
1 'polypeptide(L)' 'MSEEERFLVVDPVTDIDKLKAIASEPRVQIISLLRKRVRNINEVAEDMGLPQSTIASHIAILEKAGLIRTE' A
#
# COMPACT_ATOMS: atom_id res chain seq x y z
N MET A 1 -11.90 2.53 7.09
CA MET A 1 -10.49 2.99 7.09
C MET A 1 -10.46 4.48 7.35
N SER A 2 -9.81 4.92 8.40
CA SER A 2 -9.74 6.34 8.74
C SER A 2 -8.52 6.99 8.09
N GLU A 3 -8.57 8.32 7.96
CA GLU A 3 -7.43 9.07 7.41
C GLU A 3 -6.20 9.00 8.30
N GLU A 4 -6.39 8.71 9.58
CA GLU A 4 -5.30 8.64 10.56
C GLU A 4 -4.62 7.28 10.58
N GLU A 5 -5.24 6.24 10.01
CA GLU A 5 -4.61 4.94 9.93
C GLU A 5 -3.35 5.00 9.09
N ARG A 6 -2.28 4.43 9.60
CA ARG A 6 -0.98 4.42 8.94
C ARG A 6 -0.61 2.99 8.58
N PHE A 7 0.12 2.84 7.49
CA PHE A 7 0.44 1.54 6.94
C PHE A 7 1.94 1.34 6.82
N LEU A 8 2.36 0.11 6.98
CA LEU A 8 3.76 -0.27 6.85
C LEU A 8 3.90 -1.57 6.07
N VAL A 9 5.05 -1.76 5.44
CA VAL A 9 5.37 -3.00 4.74
C VAL A 9 5.78 -4.04 5.76
N VAL A 10 5.21 -5.24 5.67
CA VAL A 10 5.44 -6.31 6.66
C VAL A 10 6.42 -7.35 6.14
N ASP A 11 6.16 -7.89 4.95
CA ASP A 11 6.89 -9.04 4.42
C ASP A 11 7.45 -8.81 3.03
N PRO A 12 8.58 -9.47 2.70
CA PRO A 12 9.01 -9.55 1.32
C PRO A 12 8.04 -10.42 0.52
N VAL A 13 8.06 -10.26 -0.79
CA VAL A 13 7.24 -11.06 -1.69
C VAL A 13 7.74 -12.50 -1.68
N THR A 14 6.93 -13.43 -1.18
CA THR A 14 7.33 -14.82 -0.99
C THR A 14 6.45 -15.85 -1.68
N ASP A 15 5.27 -15.46 -2.20
CA ASP A 15 4.37 -16.38 -2.85
C ASP A 15 3.65 -15.73 -4.05
N ILE A 16 2.88 -16.55 -4.79
CA ILE A 16 2.26 -16.12 -6.02
C ILE A 16 1.15 -15.09 -5.81
N ASP A 17 0.43 -15.17 -4.69
CA ASP A 17 -0.62 -14.18 -4.38
C ASP A 17 -0.02 -12.81 -4.14
N LYS A 18 1.10 -12.76 -3.46
CA LYS A 18 1.83 -11.50 -3.23
C LYS A 18 2.40 -10.96 -4.53
N LEU A 19 2.93 -11.83 -5.40
CA LEU A 19 3.38 -11.42 -6.73
C LEU A 19 2.25 -10.80 -7.55
N LYS A 20 1.06 -11.42 -7.52
CA LYS A 20 -0.11 -10.87 -8.20
C LYS A 20 -0.51 -9.51 -7.65
N ALA A 21 -0.45 -9.35 -6.34
CA ALA A 21 -0.80 -8.09 -5.70
C ALA A 21 0.11 -6.93 -6.12
N ILE A 22 1.38 -7.20 -6.38
CA ILE A 22 2.32 -6.18 -6.83
C ILE A 22 2.51 -6.14 -8.34
N ALA A 23 1.77 -6.94 -9.13
CA ALA A 23 1.80 -6.89 -10.59
C ALA A 23 0.99 -5.69 -11.10
N SER A 24 1.24 -4.53 -10.53
CA SER A 24 0.57 -3.27 -10.84
C SER A 24 1.53 -2.16 -10.50
N GLU A 25 1.80 -1.28 -11.45
CA GLU A 25 2.73 -0.18 -11.23
C GLU A 25 2.34 0.70 -10.05
N PRO A 26 1.06 1.13 -9.88
CA PRO A 26 0.70 1.91 -8.71
C PRO A 26 0.96 1.19 -7.38
N ARG A 27 0.72 -0.11 -7.32
CA ARG A 27 0.94 -0.86 -6.08
C ARG A 27 2.42 -1.02 -5.75
N VAL A 28 3.27 -1.18 -6.77
CA VAL A 28 4.72 -1.19 -6.57
C VAL A 28 5.18 0.18 -6.02
N GLN A 29 4.64 1.27 -6.55
CA GLN A 29 4.96 2.60 -6.05
C GLN A 29 4.54 2.78 -4.60
N ILE A 30 3.36 2.29 -4.22
CA ILE A 30 2.89 2.36 -2.84
C ILE A 30 3.85 1.61 -1.91
N ILE A 31 4.25 0.42 -2.28
CA ILE A 31 5.22 -0.37 -1.49
C ILE A 31 6.54 0.41 -1.34
N SER A 32 7.03 1.01 -2.42
CA SER A 32 8.26 1.82 -2.37
C SER A 32 8.15 2.98 -1.40
N LEU A 33 7.02 3.68 -1.41
CA LEU A 33 6.79 4.81 -0.50
C LEU A 33 6.72 4.34 0.96
N LEU A 34 6.01 3.25 1.21
CA LEU A 34 5.85 2.71 2.56
C LEU A 34 7.14 2.14 3.13
N ARG A 35 8.05 1.67 2.27
CA ARG A 35 9.38 1.21 2.71
C ARG A 35 10.24 2.35 3.25
N LYS A 36 10.01 3.56 2.75
CA LYS A 36 10.77 4.73 3.21
C LYS A 36 10.30 5.17 4.59
N ARG A 37 9.00 5.15 4.83
CA ARG A 37 8.41 5.44 6.14
C ARG A 37 6.95 5.05 6.17
N VAL A 38 6.42 4.89 7.36
CA VAL A 38 5.00 4.66 7.60
C VAL A 38 4.20 5.88 7.13
N ARG A 39 3.08 5.66 6.45
CA ARG A 39 2.26 6.72 5.87
C ARG A 39 0.78 6.39 5.98
N ASN A 40 -0.06 7.42 6.03
CA ASN A 40 -1.50 7.25 5.90
C ASN A 40 -1.94 7.38 4.44
N ILE A 41 -3.23 7.10 4.16
CA ILE A 41 -3.76 7.16 2.79
C ILE A 41 -3.59 8.54 2.17
N ASN A 42 -3.86 9.59 2.95
CA ASN A 42 -3.78 10.96 2.46
C ASN A 42 -2.35 11.29 1.97
N GLU A 43 -1.35 10.90 2.75
CA GLU A 43 0.04 11.14 2.40
C GLU A 43 0.44 10.40 1.12
N VAL A 44 0.03 9.14 0.99
CA VAL A 44 0.32 8.36 -0.22
C VAL A 44 -0.39 8.96 -1.43
N ALA A 45 -1.65 9.36 -1.27
CA ALA A 45 -2.43 9.97 -2.35
C ALA A 45 -1.78 11.27 -2.84
N GLU A 46 -1.32 12.12 -1.92
CA GLU A 46 -0.62 13.34 -2.28
C GLU A 46 0.68 13.06 -3.02
N ASP A 47 1.48 12.12 -2.52
CA ASP A 47 2.76 11.78 -3.14
C ASP A 47 2.59 11.22 -4.56
N MET A 48 1.52 10.48 -4.79
CA MET A 48 1.28 9.86 -6.10
C MET A 48 0.39 10.68 -7.03
N GLY A 49 -0.24 11.73 -6.50
CA GLY A 49 -1.16 12.54 -7.30
C GLY A 49 -2.42 11.80 -7.71
N LEU A 50 -2.90 10.88 -6.88
CA LEU A 50 -4.09 10.07 -7.14
C LEU A 50 -5.16 10.30 -6.07
N PRO A 51 -6.44 10.06 -6.42
CA PRO A 51 -7.51 10.17 -5.44
C PRO A 51 -7.33 9.20 -4.26
N GLN A 52 -7.76 9.61 -3.08
CA GLN A 52 -7.68 8.77 -1.88
C GLN A 52 -8.45 7.45 -2.05
N SER A 53 -9.59 7.47 -2.73
CA SER A 53 -10.37 6.27 -2.98
C SER A 53 -9.61 5.24 -3.81
N THR A 54 -8.83 5.70 -4.78
CA THR A 54 -7.98 4.84 -5.60
C THR A 54 -6.89 4.21 -4.75
N ILE A 55 -6.23 5.03 -3.92
CA ILE A 55 -5.19 4.53 -3.01
C ILE A 55 -5.78 3.53 -2.01
N ALA A 56 -6.94 3.84 -1.44
CA ALA A 56 -7.61 2.93 -0.50
C ALA A 56 -7.88 1.56 -1.11
N SER A 57 -8.30 1.52 -2.37
CA SER A 57 -8.53 0.26 -3.09
C SER A 57 -7.24 -0.54 -3.24
N HIS A 58 -6.14 0.12 -3.61
CA HIS A 58 -4.85 -0.55 -3.72
C HIS A 58 -4.33 -1.04 -2.38
N ILE A 59 -4.47 -0.23 -1.35
CA ILE A 59 -4.03 -0.61 0.01
C ILE A 59 -4.81 -1.81 0.51
N ALA A 60 -6.13 -1.87 0.27
CA ALA A 60 -6.94 -3.02 0.66
C ALA A 60 -6.45 -4.32 0.01
N ILE A 61 -6.08 -4.26 -1.27
CA ILE A 61 -5.52 -5.41 -1.98
C ILE A 61 -4.18 -5.84 -1.36
N LEU A 62 -3.32 -4.88 -1.07
CA LEU A 62 -2.00 -5.17 -0.47
C LEU A 62 -2.13 -5.73 0.95
N GLU A 63 -3.07 -5.21 1.75
CA GLU A 63 -3.34 -5.75 3.08
C GLU A 63 -3.84 -7.18 3.01
N LYS A 64 -4.81 -7.44 2.13
CA LYS A 64 -5.39 -8.78 1.96
C LYS A 64 -4.32 -9.78 1.54
N ALA A 65 -3.36 -9.36 0.74
CA ALA A 65 -2.25 -10.21 0.31
C ALA A 65 -1.18 -10.39 1.40
N GLY A 66 -1.26 -9.66 2.50
CA GLY A 66 -0.30 -9.76 3.59
C GLY A 66 1.01 -9.00 3.38
N LEU A 67 1.03 -8.08 2.42
CA LEU A 67 2.24 -7.29 2.13
C LEU A 67 2.39 -6.08 3.02
N ILE A 68 1.27 -5.51 3.46
CA ILE A 68 1.25 -4.37 4.37
C ILE A 68 0.26 -4.61 5.49
N ARG A 69 0.39 -3.85 6.54
CA ARG A 69 -0.57 -3.88 7.65
C ARG A 69 -0.71 -2.48 8.24
N THR A 70 -1.76 -2.29 9.03
CA THR A 70 -1.94 -1.07 9.83
C THR A 70 -0.88 -1.06 10.94
N GLU A 71 -0.32 0.08 11.17
CA GLU A 71 0.65 0.29 12.24
C GLU A 71 0.04 0.04 13.62
#